data_066457e632468f32645514ae9ff78707
#
_entry.id   066457e632468f32645514ae9ff78707
#
_cell.length_a   1.000
_cell.length_b   1.000
_cell.length_c   1.000
_cell.angle_alpha   90.00
_cell.angle_beta   90.00
_cell.angle_gamma   90.00
#
_symmetry.space_group_name_H-M   'P 1'
#
loop_
_entity.id
_entity.type
_entity.pdbx_description
1 polymer ?
#
loop_
_entity_poly.entity_id
_entity_poly.type
_entity_poly.pdbx_seq_one_letter_code
_entity_poly.pdbx_strand_id
1 'polypeptide(L)'
;MNEGHLGTFSFGGERAATDNHPAIIHHLPLSEDVTTSLAVGTLLKAVDVYGASAAIGEESSGVTGASVDAATFAAKVGSKVGTYVFSYDSEWKLSGQSATLSEYGVTPEGSPSSGDTLTVTLVLSDVLYTPFKYADTAEPCAVVDLPCDPTGKNGEKSAACVVHGTVKARVLKTGDGQVPTNGQLASLARRGVFAV
;
A
#
# COMPACT_ATOMS: atom_id res chain seq x y z
N MET A 1 -14.60 -36.64 33.92
CA MET A 1 -14.47 -35.90 32.65
C MET A 1 -13.07 -35.29 32.66
N ASN A 2 -12.12 -35.83 31.89
CA ASN A 2 -10.80 -35.25 31.77
C ASN A 2 -10.92 -34.11 30.77
N GLU A 3 -10.94 -32.86 31.25
CA GLU A 3 -10.69 -31.73 30.43
C GLU A 3 -9.24 -31.80 29.95
N GLY A 4 -9.06 -32.18 28.69
CA GLY A 4 -7.76 -32.21 28.07
C GLY A 4 -7.18 -30.80 28.08
N HIS A 5 -6.20 -30.58 28.97
CA HIS A 5 -5.35 -29.41 28.92
C HIS A 5 -4.55 -29.53 27.61
N LEU A 6 -5.07 -28.95 26.55
CA LEU A 6 -4.30 -28.72 25.33
C LEU A 6 -3.16 -27.82 25.75
N GLY A 7 -1.95 -28.39 25.78
CA GLY A 7 -0.75 -27.77 26.33
C GLY A 7 -0.61 -26.32 25.86
N THR A 8 -0.06 -25.49 26.73
CA THR A 8 0.33 -24.12 26.40
C THR A 8 1.33 -24.19 25.25
N PHE A 9 0.89 -23.90 24.03
CA PHE A 9 1.81 -23.69 22.92
C PHE A 9 2.55 -22.38 23.21
N SER A 10 3.71 -22.50 23.82
CA SER A 10 4.66 -21.40 23.86
C SER A 10 5.26 -21.29 22.46
N PHE A 11 4.73 -20.42 21.65
CA PHE A 11 5.49 -19.94 20.50
C PHE A 11 6.70 -19.23 21.06
N GLY A 12 7.87 -19.88 20.93
CA GLY A 12 9.12 -19.45 21.53
C GLY A 12 9.68 -18.17 20.93
N GLY A 13 8.97 -17.06 21.08
CA GLY A 13 9.37 -15.74 20.60
C GLY A 13 8.66 -14.62 21.35
N GLU A 14 9.32 -13.47 21.46
CA GLU A 14 8.70 -12.28 22.01
C GLU A 14 7.61 -11.77 21.05
N ARG A 15 6.44 -11.44 21.61
CA ARG A 15 5.34 -10.78 20.87
C ARG A 15 5.38 -9.29 21.14
N ALA A 16 4.95 -8.50 20.15
CA ALA A 16 4.78 -7.06 20.32
C ALA A 16 3.56 -6.73 21.18
N ALA A 17 2.43 -7.45 21.02
CA ALA A 17 1.24 -7.24 21.82
C ALA A 17 1.50 -7.42 23.32
N THR A 18 0.75 -6.66 24.14
CA THR A 18 0.75 -6.80 25.60
C THR A 18 -0.59 -7.37 26.09
N ASP A 19 -0.63 -7.87 27.32
CA ASP A 19 -1.85 -8.37 27.95
C ASP A 19 -2.66 -7.25 28.64
N ASN A 20 -2.16 -6.02 28.65
CA ASN A 20 -2.78 -4.90 29.37
C ASN A 20 -4.06 -4.38 28.70
N HIS A 21 -4.18 -4.55 27.39
CA HIS A 21 -5.37 -4.21 26.61
C HIS A 21 -5.53 -5.23 25.48
N PRO A 22 -6.74 -5.74 25.24
CA PRO A 22 -6.96 -6.68 24.14
C PRO A 22 -6.43 -6.13 22.81
N ALA A 23 -5.50 -6.86 22.20
CA ALA A 23 -4.94 -6.49 20.92
C ALA A 23 -5.79 -7.09 19.78
N ILE A 24 -6.09 -6.29 18.79
CA ILE A 24 -6.65 -6.76 17.52
C ILE A 24 -5.47 -7.03 16.58
N ILE A 25 -5.35 -8.28 16.16
CA ILE A 25 -4.29 -8.73 15.27
C ILE A 25 -4.91 -9.09 13.93
N HIS A 26 -4.38 -8.49 12.87
CA HIS A 26 -4.74 -8.81 11.50
C HIS A 26 -3.52 -9.35 10.75
N HIS A 27 -3.77 -10.24 9.80
CA HIS A 27 -2.78 -10.61 8.79
C HIS A 27 -2.83 -9.57 7.69
N LEU A 28 -1.81 -8.71 7.63
CA LEU A 28 -1.72 -7.63 6.65
C LEU A 28 -0.89 -8.08 5.44
N PRO A 29 -1.41 -7.92 4.20
CA PRO A 29 -0.70 -8.33 2.99
C PRO A 29 0.57 -7.49 2.79
N LEU A 30 1.69 -8.15 2.53
CA LEU A 30 2.97 -7.49 2.30
C LEU A 30 3.15 -7.17 0.82
N SER A 31 3.79 -6.03 0.54
CA SER A 31 4.27 -5.71 -0.81
C SER A 31 5.32 -6.73 -1.25
N GLU A 32 5.37 -7.04 -2.53
CA GLU A 32 6.39 -7.92 -3.12
C GLU A 32 7.82 -7.39 -2.97
N ASP A 33 7.97 -6.07 -2.73
CA ASP A 33 9.25 -5.42 -2.45
C ASP A 33 9.81 -5.78 -1.06
N VAL A 34 9.02 -6.40 -0.19
CA VAL A 34 9.46 -6.86 1.12
C VAL A 34 10.22 -8.18 0.96
N THR A 35 11.54 -8.07 0.81
CA THR A 35 12.46 -9.18 0.52
C THR A 35 13.33 -9.57 1.71
N THR A 36 13.04 -9.06 2.91
CA THR A 36 13.77 -9.35 4.13
C THR A 36 12.81 -9.76 5.24
N SER A 37 13.27 -10.64 6.14
CA SER A 37 12.49 -11.05 7.29
C SER A 37 12.14 -9.86 8.19
N LEU A 38 10.90 -9.85 8.68
CA LEU A 38 10.38 -8.84 9.60
C LEU A 38 10.45 -9.34 11.03
N ALA A 39 11.16 -8.60 11.87
CA ALA A 39 11.23 -8.91 13.30
C ALA A 39 9.98 -8.40 14.04
N VAL A 40 9.73 -8.99 15.21
CA VAL A 40 8.74 -8.48 16.19
C VAL A 40 8.98 -7.00 16.45
N GLY A 41 7.91 -6.22 16.50
CA GLY A 41 7.98 -4.78 16.78
C GLY A 41 8.33 -3.92 15.56
N THR A 42 8.55 -4.51 14.37
CA THR A 42 8.76 -3.72 13.15
C THR A 42 7.51 -2.92 12.83
N LEU A 43 7.66 -1.60 12.66
CA LEU A 43 6.60 -0.72 12.23
C LEU A 43 6.31 -0.91 10.74
N LEU A 44 5.03 -0.94 10.37
CA LEU A 44 4.60 -0.99 8.97
C LEU A 44 3.86 0.30 8.57
N LYS A 45 3.96 0.66 7.30
CA LYS A 45 3.16 1.68 6.63
C LYS A 45 2.33 1.04 5.53
N ALA A 46 1.18 1.62 5.24
CA ALA A 46 0.35 1.25 4.10
C ALA A 46 0.90 1.89 2.81
N VAL A 47 0.76 1.16 1.71
CA VAL A 47 1.07 1.60 0.36
C VAL A 47 -0.14 1.29 -0.51
N ASP A 48 -0.74 2.32 -1.07
CA ASP A 48 -1.87 2.19 -1.97
C ASP A 48 -1.41 1.61 -3.32
N VAL A 49 -2.14 0.61 -3.80
CA VAL A 49 -1.94 0.01 -5.12
C VAL A 49 -3.09 0.45 -6.02
N TYR A 50 -2.76 1.09 -7.13
CA TYR A 50 -3.74 1.59 -8.07
C TYR A 50 -3.89 0.65 -9.25
N GLY A 51 -5.13 0.47 -9.71
CA GLY A 51 -5.47 -0.09 -11.00
C GLY A 51 -5.93 1.03 -11.93
N ALA A 52 -5.62 0.91 -13.21
CA ALA A 52 -6.12 1.84 -14.21
C ALA A 52 -6.58 1.08 -15.46
N SER A 53 -7.61 1.60 -16.09
CA SER A 53 -8.11 1.12 -17.38
C SER A 53 -8.29 2.28 -18.35
N ALA A 54 -8.05 2.01 -19.63
CA ALA A 54 -8.27 2.98 -20.69
C ALA A 54 -9.41 2.51 -21.59
N ALA A 55 -10.25 3.44 -22.02
CA ALA A 55 -11.32 3.23 -22.99
C ALA A 55 -11.27 4.33 -24.06
N ILE A 56 -11.50 3.93 -25.30
CA ILE A 56 -11.57 4.86 -26.44
C ILE A 56 -13.01 5.34 -26.58
N GLY A 57 -13.17 6.62 -26.92
CA GLY A 57 -14.50 7.18 -27.20
C GLY A 57 -15.14 6.56 -28.44
N GLU A 58 -16.46 6.37 -28.41
CA GLU A 58 -17.22 5.69 -29.47
C GLU A 58 -17.07 6.36 -30.88
N GLU A 59 -16.84 7.65 -30.89
CA GLU A 59 -16.68 8.44 -32.15
C GLU A 59 -15.20 8.60 -32.56
N SER A 60 -14.27 8.01 -31.81
CA SER A 60 -12.85 8.08 -32.14
C SER A 60 -12.54 7.27 -33.39
N SER A 61 -11.80 7.84 -34.33
CA SER A 61 -11.51 7.23 -35.63
C SER A 61 -10.01 6.93 -35.84
N GLY A 62 -9.13 7.60 -35.12
CA GLY A 62 -7.69 7.50 -35.28
C GLY A 62 -7.02 6.66 -34.23
N VAL A 63 -7.57 6.64 -33.00
CA VAL A 63 -7.09 5.81 -31.88
C VAL A 63 -7.94 4.55 -31.77
N THR A 64 -7.32 3.40 -31.75
CA THR A 64 -7.99 2.07 -31.72
C THR A 64 -7.85 1.35 -30.38
N GLY A 65 -6.94 1.80 -29.53
CA GLY A 65 -6.67 1.25 -28.21
C GLY A 65 -5.78 2.17 -27.39
N ALA A 66 -5.60 1.86 -26.13
CA ALA A 66 -4.57 2.47 -25.28
C ALA A 66 -4.20 1.56 -24.12
N SER A 67 -2.93 1.62 -23.73
CA SER A 67 -2.45 1.06 -22.46
C SER A 67 -2.19 2.17 -21.46
N VAL A 68 -2.28 1.84 -20.16
CA VAL A 68 -2.01 2.79 -19.07
C VAL A 68 -1.20 2.11 -17.96
N ASP A 69 -0.11 2.76 -17.57
CA ASP A 69 0.64 2.42 -16.36
C ASP A 69 -0.03 3.09 -15.15
N ALA A 70 -0.68 2.29 -14.30
CA ALA A 70 -1.49 2.78 -13.20
C ALA A 70 -0.69 3.55 -12.16
N ALA A 71 0.57 3.15 -11.89
CA ALA A 71 1.41 3.80 -10.89
C ALA A 71 1.85 5.19 -11.37
N THR A 72 2.30 5.30 -12.62
CA THR A 72 2.67 6.58 -13.25
C THR A 72 1.46 7.51 -13.33
N PHE A 73 0.30 6.96 -13.75
CA PHE A 73 -0.94 7.74 -13.84
C PHE A 73 -1.36 8.28 -12.48
N ALA A 74 -1.40 7.42 -11.45
CA ALA A 74 -1.75 7.81 -10.08
C ALA A 74 -0.82 8.92 -9.55
N ALA A 75 0.50 8.77 -9.73
CA ALA A 75 1.47 9.78 -9.33
C ALA A 75 1.21 11.14 -10.01
N LYS A 76 0.93 11.13 -11.32
CA LYS A 76 0.69 12.36 -12.11
C LYS A 76 -0.59 13.10 -11.72
N VAL A 77 -1.67 12.37 -11.37
CA VAL A 77 -2.95 12.96 -10.93
C VAL A 77 -3.05 13.14 -9.42
N GLY A 78 -1.96 12.92 -8.67
CA GLY A 78 -1.91 13.06 -7.22
C GLY A 78 -2.72 12.01 -6.47
N SER A 79 -2.75 10.77 -6.99
CA SER A 79 -3.43 9.60 -6.39
C SER A 79 -4.95 9.79 -6.19
N LYS A 80 -5.56 10.66 -6.97
CA LYS A 80 -7.01 10.87 -6.93
C LYS A 80 -7.71 9.85 -7.81
N VAL A 81 -8.47 8.94 -7.19
CA VAL A 81 -9.32 7.99 -7.92
C VAL A 81 -10.41 8.74 -8.68
N GLY A 82 -10.76 8.23 -9.86
CA GLY A 82 -11.76 8.88 -10.72
C GLY A 82 -11.54 8.62 -12.19
N THR A 83 -12.34 9.29 -13.00
CA THR A 83 -12.32 9.20 -14.45
C THR A 83 -11.74 10.47 -15.05
N TYR A 84 -10.80 10.30 -15.96
CA TYR A 84 -10.06 11.37 -16.63
C TYR A 84 -10.26 11.25 -18.13
N VAL A 85 -10.80 12.30 -18.74
CA VAL A 85 -11.08 12.31 -20.19
C VAL A 85 -10.06 13.19 -20.90
N PHE A 86 -9.30 12.57 -21.77
CA PHE A 86 -8.42 13.26 -22.71
C PHE A 86 -9.14 13.46 -24.03
N SER A 87 -9.01 14.62 -24.63
CA SER A 87 -9.51 14.93 -25.97
C SER A 87 -8.36 15.34 -26.89
N TYR A 88 -8.41 14.94 -28.14
CA TYR A 88 -7.40 15.29 -29.12
C TYR A 88 -7.93 16.36 -30.10
N ASP A 89 -7.18 17.45 -30.23
CA ASP A 89 -7.38 18.49 -31.21
C ASP A 89 -6.02 19.07 -31.57
N SER A 90 -5.33 18.47 -32.55
CA SER A 90 -3.91 18.70 -32.86
C SER A 90 -2.92 18.28 -31.74
N GLU A 91 -3.35 18.26 -30.52
CA GLU A 91 -2.63 17.75 -29.35
C GLU A 91 -3.61 17.15 -28.33
N TRP A 92 -3.12 16.30 -27.43
CA TRP A 92 -3.94 15.78 -26.33
C TRP A 92 -4.15 16.86 -25.26
N LYS A 93 -5.38 16.94 -24.76
CA LYS A 93 -5.79 17.87 -23.70
C LYS A 93 -6.51 17.13 -22.59
N LEU A 94 -6.15 17.43 -21.34
CA LEU A 94 -6.88 16.99 -20.13
C LEU A 94 -7.53 18.23 -19.50
N SER A 95 -8.85 18.22 -19.36
CA SER A 95 -9.59 19.37 -18.81
C SER A 95 -9.30 20.69 -19.55
N GLY A 96 -9.08 20.62 -20.87
CA GLY A 96 -8.80 21.78 -21.73
C GLY A 96 -7.34 22.27 -21.70
N GLN A 97 -6.45 21.65 -20.94
CA GLN A 97 -5.01 21.97 -20.91
C GLN A 97 -4.22 20.92 -21.68
N SER A 98 -3.17 21.35 -22.39
CA SER A 98 -2.26 20.43 -23.09
C SER A 98 -1.71 19.37 -22.15
N ALA A 99 -1.74 18.12 -22.60
CA ALA A 99 -1.31 16.97 -21.83
C ALA A 99 -0.42 16.04 -22.67
N THR A 100 0.79 15.77 -22.22
CA THR A 100 1.66 14.78 -22.85
C THR A 100 1.32 13.41 -22.27
N LEU A 101 0.64 12.55 -23.03
CA LEU A 101 0.15 11.25 -22.54
C LEU A 101 1.23 10.39 -21.90
N SER A 102 2.46 10.37 -22.44
CA SER A 102 3.58 9.60 -21.88
C SER A 102 3.95 10.03 -20.44
N GLU A 103 3.75 11.31 -20.08
CA GLU A 103 3.96 11.77 -18.71
C GLU A 103 2.90 11.23 -17.74
N TYR A 104 1.74 10.84 -18.27
CA TYR A 104 0.66 10.17 -17.53
C TYR A 104 0.78 8.64 -17.61
N GLY A 105 1.85 8.10 -18.22
CA GLY A 105 1.99 6.66 -18.43
C GLY A 105 0.93 6.07 -19.38
N VAL A 106 0.37 6.90 -20.27
CA VAL A 106 -0.66 6.49 -21.24
C VAL A 106 -0.03 6.38 -22.62
N THR A 107 -0.24 5.25 -23.29
CA THR A 107 0.25 4.98 -24.64
C THR A 107 -0.94 4.65 -25.53
N PRO A 108 -1.35 5.54 -26.43
CA PRO A 108 -2.42 5.27 -27.39
C PRO A 108 -1.92 4.35 -28.50
N GLU A 109 -2.81 3.56 -29.07
CA GLU A 109 -2.61 2.77 -30.28
C GLU A 109 -3.27 3.43 -31.47
N GLY A 110 -2.55 3.52 -32.60
CA GLY A 110 -3.01 4.23 -33.79
C GLY A 110 -2.49 5.67 -33.88
N SER A 111 -3.07 6.43 -34.81
CA SER A 111 -2.70 7.84 -35.05
C SER A 111 -3.88 8.72 -34.70
N PRO A 112 -3.80 9.57 -33.67
CA PRO A 112 -4.95 10.34 -33.22
C PRO A 112 -5.44 11.31 -34.28
N SER A 113 -6.76 11.46 -34.37
CA SER A 113 -7.49 12.38 -35.23
C SER A 113 -8.25 13.42 -34.39
N SER A 114 -8.48 14.61 -34.95
CA SER A 114 -9.26 15.64 -34.24
C SER A 114 -10.64 15.11 -33.88
N GLY A 115 -11.03 15.27 -32.62
CA GLY A 115 -12.26 14.72 -32.05
C GLY A 115 -12.10 13.40 -31.29
N ASP A 116 -10.96 12.72 -31.43
CA ASP A 116 -10.72 11.50 -30.68
C ASP A 116 -10.71 11.78 -29.17
N THR A 117 -11.24 10.83 -28.39
CA THR A 117 -11.24 10.90 -26.94
C THR A 117 -10.70 9.60 -26.33
N LEU A 118 -10.02 9.73 -25.20
CA LEU A 118 -9.47 8.64 -24.43
C LEU A 118 -9.86 8.84 -22.96
N THR A 119 -10.54 7.87 -22.40
CA THR A 119 -10.99 7.90 -21.00
C THR A 119 -10.13 6.97 -20.18
N VAL A 120 -9.44 7.48 -19.16
CA VAL A 120 -8.69 6.69 -18.17
C VAL A 120 -9.44 6.69 -16.85
N THR A 121 -9.72 5.50 -16.33
CA THR A 121 -10.33 5.33 -15.00
C THR A 121 -9.30 4.79 -14.04
N LEU A 122 -9.00 5.57 -12.99
CA LEU A 122 -8.10 5.19 -11.89
C LEU A 122 -8.91 4.73 -10.68
N VAL A 123 -8.57 3.57 -10.14
CA VAL A 123 -9.19 3.00 -8.94
C VAL A 123 -8.12 2.60 -7.92
N LEU A 124 -8.45 2.65 -6.64
CA LEU A 124 -7.66 1.97 -5.61
C LEU A 124 -7.98 0.48 -5.70
N SER A 125 -7.02 -0.34 -6.11
CA SER A 125 -7.22 -1.78 -6.30
C SER A 125 -6.87 -2.59 -5.07
N ASP A 126 -5.87 -2.15 -4.29
CA ASP A 126 -5.43 -2.85 -3.08
C ASP A 126 -4.68 -1.89 -2.15
N VAL A 127 -4.43 -2.35 -0.91
CA VAL A 127 -3.54 -1.70 0.06
C VAL A 127 -2.56 -2.75 0.56
N LEU A 128 -1.30 -2.57 0.24
CA LEU A 128 -0.21 -3.42 0.68
C LEU A 128 0.58 -2.74 1.80
N TYR A 129 1.36 -3.52 2.53
CA TYR A 129 2.14 -3.02 3.66
C TYR A 129 3.62 -3.25 3.44
N THR A 130 4.42 -2.25 3.84
CA THR A 130 5.88 -2.31 3.79
C THR A 130 6.47 -1.86 5.12
N PRO A 131 7.71 -2.27 5.45
CA PRO A 131 8.41 -1.74 6.62
C PRO A 131 8.49 -0.21 6.56
N PHE A 132 8.05 0.44 7.63
CA PHE A 132 8.18 1.88 7.80
C PHE A 132 9.62 2.22 8.14
N LYS A 133 10.29 3.04 7.34
CA LYS A 133 11.66 3.51 7.59
C LYS A 133 11.66 4.82 8.39
N TYR A 134 12.73 5.05 9.15
CA TYR A 134 12.84 6.23 10.02
C TYR A 134 12.65 7.56 9.29
N ALA A 135 13.16 7.66 8.06
CA ALA A 135 13.08 8.88 7.24
C ALA A 135 11.80 8.96 6.37
N ASP A 136 10.87 8.00 6.47
CA ASP A 136 9.65 8.04 5.70
C ASP A 136 8.77 9.23 6.08
N THR A 137 8.17 9.86 5.08
CA THR A 137 7.17 10.93 5.26
C THR A 137 5.77 10.38 5.52
N ALA A 138 5.51 9.13 5.12
CA ALA A 138 4.27 8.44 5.45
C ALA A 138 4.22 8.14 6.96
N GLU A 139 3.03 7.87 7.49
CA GLU A 139 2.85 7.52 8.89
C GLU A 139 2.84 5.99 9.10
N PRO A 140 3.45 5.49 10.20
CA PRO A 140 3.29 4.09 10.57
C PRO A 140 1.84 3.81 10.97
N CYS A 141 1.34 2.60 10.65
CA CYS A 141 -0.07 2.26 10.88
C CYS A 141 -0.30 0.91 11.58
N ALA A 142 0.72 0.07 11.67
CA ALA A 142 0.64 -1.24 12.32
C ALA A 142 2.01 -1.67 12.86
N VAL A 143 2.01 -2.69 13.72
CA VAL A 143 3.21 -3.24 14.35
C VAL A 143 3.23 -4.74 14.14
N VAL A 144 4.31 -5.30 13.62
CA VAL A 144 4.51 -6.75 13.47
C VAL A 144 4.50 -7.41 14.86
N ASP A 145 3.54 -8.31 15.09
CA ASP A 145 3.37 -9.00 16.37
C ASP A 145 4.21 -10.29 16.47
N LEU A 146 4.31 -11.02 15.37
CA LEU A 146 5.11 -12.24 15.26
C LEU A 146 6.13 -12.09 14.13
N PRO A 147 7.32 -12.71 14.24
CA PRO A 147 8.28 -12.70 13.14
C PRO A 147 7.66 -13.22 11.87
N CYS A 148 7.97 -12.61 10.75
CA CYS A 148 7.48 -12.99 9.43
C CYS A 148 8.65 -13.10 8.46
N ASP A 149 8.72 -14.19 7.69
CA ASP A 149 9.74 -14.38 6.66
C ASP A 149 9.12 -14.45 5.25
N PRO A 150 9.08 -13.36 4.52
CA PRO A 150 8.55 -13.32 3.15
C PRO A 150 9.53 -13.90 2.11
N THR A 151 10.77 -14.24 2.50
CA THR A 151 11.87 -14.51 1.56
C THR A 151 11.99 -15.95 1.09
N GLY A 152 11.42 -16.89 1.82
CA GLY A 152 11.53 -18.32 1.51
C GLY A 152 10.76 -18.76 0.26
N LYS A 153 11.03 -19.96 -0.25
CA LYS A 153 10.26 -20.58 -1.35
C LYS A 153 8.76 -20.68 -1.07
N ASN A 154 8.40 -20.74 0.21
CA ASN A 154 7.05 -20.67 0.75
C ASN A 154 6.87 -19.38 1.58
N GLY A 155 7.54 -18.29 1.17
CA GLY A 155 7.55 -17.04 1.91
C GLY A 155 6.17 -16.54 2.29
N GLU A 156 6.06 -16.01 3.48
CA GLU A 156 4.81 -15.46 4.01
C GLU A 156 4.44 -14.19 3.24
N LYS A 157 3.25 -14.18 2.65
CA LYS A 157 2.74 -13.01 1.88
C LYS A 157 1.98 -12.03 2.76
N SER A 158 1.84 -12.32 4.05
CA SER A 158 1.20 -11.47 5.04
C SER A 158 1.89 -11.58 6.38
N ALA A 159 1.89 -10.51 7.16
CA ALA A 159 2.43 -10.49 8.52
C ALA A 159 1.31 -10.36 9.56
N ALA A 160 1.40 -11.11 10.66
CA ALA A 160 0.52 -10.93 11.80
C ALA A 160 0.88 -9.63 12.51
N CYS A 161 -0.02 -8.65 12.52
CA CYS A 161 0.24 -7.29 12.99
C CYS A 161 -0.81 -6.83 14.00
N VAL A 162 -0.37 -6.12 15.03
CA VAL A 162 -1.25 -5.36 15.91
C VAL A 162 -1.73 -4.12 15.15
N VAL A 163 -3.03 -4.02 14.95
CA VAL A 163 -3.70 -2.88 14.31
C VAL A 163 -4.50 -2.04 15.32
N HIS A 164 -4.73 -2.57 16.52
CA HIS A 164 -5.33 -1.86 17.65
C HIS A 164 -4.90 -2.53 18.96
N GLY A 165 -4.70 -1.73 20.01
CA GLY A 165 -4.33 -2.23 21.34
C GLY A 165 -2.98 -1.73 21.82
N THR A 166 -2.39 -2.40 22.81
CA THR A 166 -1.11 -1.99 23.39
C THR A 166 0.03 -2.89 22.92
N VAL A 167 1.18 -2.27 22.69
CA VAL A 167 2.42 -2.92 22.24
C VAL A 167 3.58 -2.54 23.18
N LYS A 168 4.54 -3.44 23.33
CA LYS A 168 5.74 -3.22 24.15
C LYS A 168 6.65 -2.20 23.49
N ALA A 169 6.81 -1.01 24.05
CA ALA A 169 7.66 0.04 23.51
C ALA A 169 9.10 -0.42 23.25
N ARG A 170 9.64 -1.27 24.12
CA ARG A 170 11.04 -1.77 24.05
C ARG A 170 11.38 -2.58 22.80
N VAL A 171 10.37 -3.21 22.15
CA VAL A 171 10.59 -4.01 20.93
C VAL A 171 10.37 -3.22 19.65
N LEU A 172 9.81 -2.00 19.74
CA LEU A 172 9.46 -1.22 18.56
C LEU A 172 10.69 -0.75 17.81
N LYS A 173 10.69 -0.99 16.51
CA LYS A 173 11.74 -0.54 15.58
C LYS A 173 11.12 -0.15 14.23
N THR A 174 11.75 0.78 13.58
CA THR A 174 11.50 1.05 12.16
C THR A 174 12.05 -0.09 11.29
N GLY A 175 11.65 -0.16 10.03
CA GLY A 175 12.13 -1.19 9.10
C GLY A 175 13.64 -1.16 8.83
N ASP A 176 14.30 -0.04 9.12
CA ASP A 176 15.75 0.14 9.06
C ASP A 176 16.41 0.03 10.45
N GLY A 177 15.67 -0.51 11.46
CA GLY A 177 16.20 -0.87 12.78
C GLY A 177 16.34 0.26 13.77
N GLN A 178 15.90 1.48 13.46
CA GLN A 178 15.98 2.63 14.35
C GLN A 178 14.87 2.60 15.41
N VAL A 179 15.11 3.25 16.55
CA VAL A 179 14.08 3.48 17.57
C VAL A 179 13.10 4.54 17.06
N PRO A 180 11.78 4.28 17.09
CA PRO A 180 10.80 5.26 16.64
C PRO A 180 10.83 6.54 17.48
N THR A 181 10.61 7.67 16.84
CA THR A 181 10.44 8.96 17.52
C THR A 181 9.08 9.04 18.23
N ASN A 182 8.97 9.96 19.20
CA ASN A 182 7.69 10.25 19.86
C ASN A 182 6.60 10.67 18.85
N GLY A 183 6.96 11.37 17.77
CA GLY A 183 6.02 11.75 16.72
C GLY A 183 5.48 10.53 15.97
N GLN A 184 6.32 9.56 15.65
CA GLN A 184 5.94 8.30 15.00
C GLN A 184 5.07 7.44 15.92
N LEU A 185 5.38 7.39 17.22
CA LEU A 185 4.55 6.71 18.23
C LEU A 185 3.19 7.41 18.41
N ALA A 186 3.16 8.74 18.36
CA ALA A 186 1.91 9.50 18.39
C ALA A 186 1.04 9.21 17.14
N SER A 187 1.65 8.99 15.97
CA SER A 187 0.92 8.57 14.77
C SER A 187 0.29 7.20 14.93
N LEU A 188 0.99 6.23 15.53
CA LEU A 188 0.42 4.93 15.89
C LEU A 188 -0.73 5.08 16.88
N ALA A 189 -0.56 5.90 17.92
CA ALA A 189 -1.58 6.12 18.94
C ALA A 189 -2.88 6.71 18.35
N ARG A 190 -2.76 7.63 17.37
CA ARG A 190 -3.95 8.15 16.64
C ARG A 190 -4.71 7.06 15.88
N ARG A 191 -4.05 5.95 15.53
CA ARG A 191 -4.65 4.78 14.89
C ARG A 191 -5.09 3.70 15.87
N GLY A 192 -4.93 3.94 17.18
CA GLY A 192 -5.35 3.03 18.24
C GLY A 192 -4.29 2.01 18.66
N VAL A 193 -3.03 2.17 18.25
CA VAL A 193 -1.91 1.32 18.69
C VAL A 193 -1.02 2.11 19.67
N PHE A 194 -1.00 1.69 20.92
CA PHE A 194 -0.36 2.42 22.01
C PHE A 194 0.91 1.70 22.48
N ALA A 195 2.06 2.38 22.43
CA ALA A 195 3.31 1.90 22.97
C ALA A 195 3.35 2.08 24.50
N VAL A 196 3.62 0.99 25.23
CA VAL A 196 3.70 0.94 26.70
C VAL A 196 4.94 0.24 27.18
#